data_67a12654c24572570f90a8ba5ede863b
#
_entry.id   67a12654c24572570f90a8ba5ede863b
#
_cell.length_a   1.000
_cell.length_b   1.000
_cell.length_c   1.000
_cell.angle_alpha   90.00
_cell.angle_beta   90.00
_cell.angle_gamma   90.00
#
_symmetry.space_group_name_H-M   'P 1'
#
loop_
_entity.id
_entity.type
_entity.pdbx_description
1 polymer ?
#
loop_
_entity_poly.entity_id
_entity_poly.type
_entity_poly.pdbx_seq_one_letter_code
_entity_poly.pdbx_strand_id
1 'polypeptide(L)'
;MGFEARIAQGPRVEVVRCANAGDAGARLEAAIARGARGIVSFGIAGGLDPALRPGDILVASAVHHNTGQWRADAAWSSTLLRMLPDAKPGKMLGADAPVTTAQDKQALHRTHGFAAVDTESHIAAAAAARHGLPFVALRVVADDAASTLPEAALAGFGAGGRVNVIAVLAKLARSPQELAPLIRLARHTSLARRSLARARRHLGPHFGLLDLD
;
A
#
# COMPACT_ATOMS: atom_id res chain seq x y z
N MET A 1 0.87 4.02 -7.54
CA MET A 1 0.80 3.66 -9.01
C MET A 1 -0.44 4.28 -9.66
N GLY A 2 -0.46 4.47 -11.00
CA GLY A 2 -1.58 5.16 -11.66
C GLY A 2 -2.93 4.42 -11.58
N PHE A 3 -2.94 3.09 -11.41
CA PHE A 3 -4.18 2.32 -11.31
C PHE A 3 -4.83 2.45 -9.92
N GLU A 4 -4.05 2.54 -8.84
CA GLU A 4 -4.58 2.73 -7.47
C GLU A 4 -5.34 4.04 -7.37
N ALA A 5 -4.76 5.12 -7.89
CA ALA A 5 -5.40 6.41 -7.93
C ALA A 5 -6.71 6.40 -8.71
N ARG A 6 -6.78 5.66 -9.83
CA ARG A 6 -8.03 5.50 -10.60
C ARG A 6 -9.09 4.68 -9.84
N ILE A 7 -8.65 3.63 -9.13
CA ILE A 7 -9.55 2.82 -8.31
C ILE A 7 -10.07 3.61 -7.11
N ALA A 8 -9.22 4.42 -6.47
CA ALA A 8 -9.58 5.23 -5.31
C ALA A 8 -10.63 6.30 -5.61
N GLN A 9 -10.74 6.79 -6.84
CA GLN A 9 -11.66 7.86 -7.22
C GLN A 9 -13.10 7.61 -6.77
N GLY A 10 -13.79 8.68 -6.41
CA GLY A 10 -15.19 8.66 -6.03
C GLY A 10 -15.67 10.05 -5.61
N PRO A 11 -16.98 10.24 -5.49
CA PRO A 11 -17.52 11.48 -4.93
C PRO A 11 -16.96 11.67 -3.51
N ARG A 12 -16.63 12.90 -3.15
CA ARG A 12 -16.04 13.27 -1.84
C ARG A 12 -14.70 12.59 -1.50
N VAL A 13 -13.97 12.13 -2.51
CA VAL A 13 -12.61 11.58 -2.36
C VAL A 13 -11.64 12.43 -3.16
N GLU A 14 -10.75 13.11 -2.47
CA GLU A 14 -9.60 13.74 -3.09
C GLU A 14 -8.44 12.74 -3.13
N VAL A 15 -7.96 12.44 -4.33
CA VAL A 15 -6.88 11.48 -4.53
C VAL A 15 -5.54 12.19 -4.61
N VAL A 16 -4.74 12.04 -3.57
CA VAL A 16 -3.35 12.52 -3.53
C VAL A 16 -2.44 11.43 -4.09
N ARG A 17 -1.73 11.74 -5.17
CA ARG A 17 -0.73 10.83 -5.75
C ARG A 17 0.66 11.21 -5.23
N CYS A 18 1.37 10.22 -4.74
CA CYS A 18 2.75 10.39 -4.31
C CYS A 18 3.67 9.99 -5.46
N ALA A 19 4.44 10.95 -5.98
CA ALA A 19 5.50 10.66 -6.96
C ALA A 19 6.81 10.32 -6.25
N ASN A 20 7.04 10.93 -5.09
CA ASN A 20 8.13 10.67 -4.14
C ASN A 20 7.69 11.13 -2.74
N ALA A 21 8.44 10.76 -1.71
CA ALA A 21 8.10 11.04 -0.31
C ALA A 21 7.95 12.55 -0.01
N GLY A 22 8.81 13.39 -0.58
CA GLY A 22 8.78 14.84 -0.34
C GLY A 22 7.56 15.53 -0.96
N ASP A 23 7.17 15.13 -2.17
CA ASP A 23 5.98 15.65 -2.86
C ASP A 23 4.68 15.19 -2.18
N ALA A 24 4.67 13.97 -1.63
CA ALA A 24 3.53 13.41 -0.92
C ALA A 24 3.10 14.27 0.28
N GLY A 25 4.05 14.69 1.10
CA GLY A 25 3.79 15.52 2.28
C GLY A 25 3.12 16.84 1.90
N ALA A 26 3.70 17.60 0.98
CA ALA A 26 3.16 18.90 0.56
C ALA A 26 1.76 18.79 -0.05
N ARG A 27 1.49 17.74 -0.83
CA ARG A 27 0.16 17.51 -1.42
C ARG A 27 -0.89 17.11 -0.38
N LEU A 28 -0.50 16.33 0.63
CA LEU A 28 -1.36 15.99 1.76
C LEU A 28 -1.72 17.23 2.57
N GLU A 29 -0.74 18.09 2.90
CA GLU A 29 -0.97 19.36 3.57
C GLU A 29 -1.96 20.24 2.80
N ALA A 30 -1.81 20.33 1.47
CA ALA A 30 -2.71 21.09 0.64
C ALA A 30 -4.14 20.49 0.62
N ALA A 31 -4.30 19.17 0.62
CA ALA A 31 -5.61 18.51 0.71
C ALA A 31 -6.26 18.72 2.08
N ILE A 32 -5.48 18.64 3.15
CA ILE A 32 -5.95 18.94 4.52
C ILE A 32 -6.44 20.38 4.62
N ALA A 33 -5.69 21.35 4.09
CA ALA A 33 -6.06 22.77 4.07
C ALA A 33 -7.37 23.02 3.29
N ARG A 34 -7.75 22.15 2.35
CA ARG A 34 -9.05 22.21 1.64
C ARG A 34 -10.20 21.54 2.39
N GLY A 35 -9.97 21.06 3.61
CA GLY A 35 -11.02 20.52 4.47
C GLY A 35 -11.16 18.99 4.42
N ALA A 36 -10.06 18.25 4.18
CA ALA A 36 -10.08 16.81 4.35
C ALA A 36 -10.44 16.44 5.80
N ARG A 37 -11.39 15.53 5.98
CA ARG A 37 -11.90 15.10 7.29
C ARG A 37 -11.27 13.78 7.79
N GLY A 38 -10.47 13.13 6.97
CA GLY A 38 -9.78 11.90 7.30
C GLY A 38 -8.84 11.50 6.17
N ILE A 39 -7.85 10.67 6.47
CA ILE A 39 -6.84 10.23 5.51
C ILE A 39 -6.87 8.71 5.41
N VAL A 40 -7.06 8.20 4.19
CA VAL A 40 -6.92 6.77 3.89
C VAL A 40 -5.69 6.53 3.02
N SER A 41 -4.75 5.72 3.51
CA SER A 41 -3.68 5.18 2.66
C SER A 41 -4.19 3.92 1.96
N PHE A 42 -4.38 4.01 0.63
CA PHE A 42 -5.07 3.00 -0.15
C PHE A 42 -4.22 2.53 -1.34
N GLY A 43 -3.96 1.23 -1.42
CA GLY A 43 -3.13 0.69 -2.49
C GLY A 43 -2.69 -0.76 -2.26
N ILE A 44 -1.58 -1.14 -2.92
CA ILE A 44 -0.96 -2.44 -2.73
C ILE A 44 0.23 -2.35 -1.78
N ALA A 45 0.65 -3.52 -1.24
CA ALA A 45 1.80 -3.65 -0.34
C ALA A 45 2.50 -4.99 -0.58
N GLY A 46 3.77 -5.09 -0.19
CA GLY A 46 4.47 -6.37 -0.07
C GLY A 46 4.04 -7.10 1.19
N GLY A 47 3.73 -8.39 1.08
CA GLY A 47 3.41 -9.25 2.23
C GLY A 47 4.68 -9.62 3.00
N LEU A 48 4.61 -9.52 4.34
CA LEU A 48 5.67 -9.94 5.26
C LEU A 48 5.26 -11.18 6.06
N ASP A 49 3.97 -11.26 6.41
CA ASP A 49 3.38 -12.41 7.10
C ASP A 49 3.24 -13.59 6.11
N PRO A 50 3.83 -14.76 6.40
CA PRO A 50 3.71 -15.94 5.53
C PRO A 50 2.27 -16.50 5.42
N ALA A 51 1.35 -16.09 6.28
CA ALA A 51 -0.06 -16.44 6.18
C ALA A 51 -0.82 -15.60 5.14
N LEU A 52 -0.24 -14.49 4.67
CA LEU A 52 -0.84 -13.63 3.64
C LEU A 52 -0.48 -14.10 2.23
N ARG A 53 -1.46 -14.03 1.34
CA ARG A 53 -1.33 -14.39 -0.07
C ARG A 53 -1.57 -13.17 -0.97
N PRO A 54 -1.01 -13.14 -2.19
CA PRO A 54 -1.34 -12.12 -3.17
C PRO A 54 -2.85 -12.03 -3.39
N GLY A 55 -3.40 -10.82 -3.25
CA GLY A 55 -4.83 -10.55 -3.30
C GLY A 55 -5.52 -10.46 -1.94
N ASP A 56 -4.87 -10.86 -0.84
CA ASP A 56 -5.42 -10.65 0.52
C ASP A 56 -5.49 -9.17 0.86
N ILE A 57 -6.56 -8.78 1.53
CA ILE A 57 -6.79 -7.40 1.98
C ILE A 57 -6.32 -7.27 3.41
N LEU A 58 -5.53 -6.25 3.69
CA LEU A 58 -5.07 -5.88 5.02
C LEU A 58 -5.66 -4.52 5.42
N VAL A 59 -6.27 -4.46 6.59
CA VAL A 59 -6.60 -3.22 7.30
C VAL A 59 -5.58 -3.04 8.40
N ALA A 60 -4.77 -1.98 8.31
CA ALA A 60 -3.70 -1.77 9.27
C ALA A 60 -4.25 -1.37 10.65
N SER A 61 -3.79 -2.03 11.69
CA SER A 61 -4.02 -1.61 13.08
C SER A 61 -3.09 -0.47 13.51
N ALA A 62 -1.89 -0.44 12.92
CA ALA A 62 -0.90 0.61 13.07
C ALA A 62 0.08 0.59 11.91
N VAL A 63 0.67 1.75 11.62
CA VAL A 63 1.82 1.90 10.71
C VAL A 63 3.04 2.29 11.52
N HIS A 64 4.13 1.57 11.33
CA HIS A 64 5.41 1.79 11.97
C HIS A 64 6.44 2.29 10.95
N HIS A 65 7.31 3.16 11.38
CA HIS A 65 8.47 3.65 10.64
C HIS A 65 9.57 4.01 11.63
N ASN A 66 10.81 4.19 11.18
CA ASN A 66 11.93 4.63 12.04
C ASN A 66 11.66 5.96 12.75
N THR A 67 10.82 6.84 12.18
CA THR A 67 10.46 8.13 12.73
C THR A 67 9.26 8.11 13.68
N GLY A 68 8.55 6.99 13.80
CA GLY A 68 7.40 6.91 14.69
C GLY A 68 6.47 5.73 14.45
N GLN A 69 5.44 5.70 15.27
CA GLN A 69 4.36 4.72 15.18
C GLN A 69 3.02 5.46 15.25
N TRP A 70 2.12 5.15 14.33
CA TRP A 70 0.79 5.73 14.26
C TRP A 70 -0.26 4.64 14.27
N ARG A 71 -1.15 4.71 15.26
CA ARG A 71 -2.31 3.81 15.30
C ARG A 71 -3.35 4.25 14.28
N ALA A 72 -3.95 3.29 13.62
CA ALA A 72 -5.13 3.55 12.82
C ALA A 72 -6.33 3.93 13.71
N ASP A 73 -7.26 4.71 13.19
CA ASP A 73 -8.51 5.00 13.86
C ASP A 73 -9.31 3.71 14.09
N ALA A 74 -9.64 3.43 15.34
CA ALA A 74 -10.22 2.15 15.74
C ALA A 74 -11.66 1.98 15.21
N ALA A 75 -12.47 3.05 15.23
CA ALA A 75 -13.85 3.02 14.77
C ALA A 75 -13.91 2.82 13.25
N TRP A 76 -13.09 3.58 12.53
CA TRP A 76 -12.99 3.45 11.07
C TRP A 76 -12.42 2.10 10.65
N SER A 77 -11.35 1.62 11.29
CA SER A 77 -10.78 0.29 11.04
C SER A 77 -11.80 -0.83 11.27
N SER A 78 -12.58 -0.76 12.35
CA SER A 78 -13.64 -1.71 12.64
C SER A 78 -14.74 -1.68 11.58
N THR A 79 -15.08 -0.49 11.09
CA THR A 79 -16.05 -0.33 10.00
C THR A 79 -15.52 -0.96 8.70
N LEU A 80 -14.26 -0.73 8.34
CA LEU A 80 -13.63 -1.36 7.17
C LEU A 80 -13.65 -2.89 7.27
N LEU A 81 -13.32 -3.46 8.43
CA LEU A 81 -13.33 -4.91 8.65
C LEU A 81 -14.76 -5.50 8.55
N ARG A 82 -15.80 -4.78 9.01
CA ARG A 82 -17.18 -5.21 8.81
C ARG A 82 -17.63 -5.16 7.35
N MET A 83 -17.19 -4.13 6.61
CA MET A 83 -17.54 -3.98 5.18
C MET A 83 -16.77 -4.94 4.28
N LEU A 84 -15.63 -5.45 4.75
CA LEU A 84 -14.72 -6.34 4.03
C LEU A 84 -14.44 -7.58 4.89
N PRO A 85 -15.35 -8.56 4.96
CA PRO A 85 -15.21 -9.72 5.86
C PRO A 85 -13.95 -10.56 5.64
N ASP A 86 -13.43 -10.56 4.41
CA ASP A 86 -12.18 -11.27 4.06
C ASP A 86 -10.91 -10.48 4.42
N ALA A 87 -11.05 -9.23 4.89
CA ALA A 87 -9.90 -8.40 5.27
C ALA A 87 -9.33 -8.86 6.60
N LYS A 88 -8.00 -8.84 6.69
CA LYS A 88 -7.25 -9.23 7.88
C LYS A 88 -6.71 -7.99 8.58
N PRO A 89 -6.78 -7.91 9.90
CA PRO A 89 -6.08 -6.85 10.65
C PRO A 89 -4.59 -7.19 10.76
N GLY A 90 -3.72 -6.17 10.83
CA GLY A 90 -2.29 -6.40 11.05
C GLY A 90 -1.49 -5.11 11.17
N LYS A 91 -0.27 -5.20 11.74
CA LYS A 91 0.66 -4.08 11.78
C LYS A 91 1.35 -3.92 10.42
N MET A 92 1.58 -2.69 9.99
CA MET A 92 2.31 -2.40 8.77
C MET A 92 3.64 -1.70 9.05
N LEU A 93 4.62 -1.99 8.21
CA LEU A 93 5.85 -1.21 8.10
C LEU A 93 5.70 -0.22 6.95
N GLY A 94 5.90 1.07 7.23
CA GLY A 94 6.20 2.07 6.20
C GLY A 94 7.72 2.12 6.06
N ALA A 95 8.24 1.92 4.87
CA ALA A 95 9.68 1.89 4.61
C ALA A 95 10.09 2.98 3.62
N ASP A 96 11.34 3.48 3.72
CA ASP A 96 11.88 4.48 2.78
C ASP A 96 12.19 3.88 1.40
N ALA A 97 12.36 2.56 1.35
CA ALA A 97 12.65 1.81 0.14
C ALA A 97 11.92 0.46 0.13
N PRO A 98 11.66 -0.12 -1.06
CA PRO A 98 11.03 -1.43 -1.16
C PRO A 98 11.86 -2.53 -0.48
N VAL A 99 11.21 -3.41 0.29
CA VAL A 99 11.80 -4.63 0.84
C VAL A 99 11.73 -5.71 -0.25
N THR A 100 12.88 -6.08 -0.81
CA THR A 100 12.93 -6.83 -2.06
C THR A 100 13.20 -8.32 -1.90
N THR A 101 13.87 -8.75 -0.81
CA THR A 101 14.23 -10.16 -0.62
C THR A 101 13.28 -10.89 0.30
N ALA A 102 13.04 -12.18 0.03
CA ALA A 102 12.26 -13.04 0.91
C ALA A 102 12.88 -13.14 2.33
N GLN A 103 14.20 -13.10 2.42
CA GLN A 103 14.93 -13.15 3.70
C GLN A 103 14.60 -11.94 4.57
N ASP A 104 14.69 -10.71 4.01
CA ASP A 104 14.39 -9.48 4.75
C ASP A 104 12.91 -9.41 5.16
N LYS A 105 12.00 -9.78 4.25
CA LYS A 105 10.56 -9.84 4.54
C LYS A 105 10.26 -10.75 5.74
N GLN A 106 10.80 -11.96 5.73
CA GLN A 106 10.61 -12.92 6.81
C GLN A 106 11.28 -12.45 8.11
N ALA A 107 12.46 -11.83 8.03
CA ALA A 107 13.13 -11.26 9.20
C ALA A 107 12.29 -10.17 9.87
N LEU A 108 11.74 -9.23 9.08
CA LEU A 108 10.86 -8.16 9.57
C LEU A 108 9.59 -8.71 10.24
N HIS A 109 8.98 -9.75 9.65
CA HIS A 109 7.83 -10.40 10.27
C HIS A 109 8.20 -11.09 11.59
N ARG A 110 9.27 -11.93 11.61
CA ARG A 110 9.69 -12.67 12.80
C ARG A 110 10.08 -11.75 13.97
N THR A 111 10.75 -10.64 13.66
CA THR A 111 11.29 -9.74 14.71
C THR A 111 10.23 -8.78 15.23
N HIS A 112 9.34 -8.29 14.38
CA HIS A 112 8.44 -7.19 14.72
C HIS A 112 6.94 -7.52 14.58
N GLY A 113 6.61 -8.65 13.97
CA GLY A 113 5.23 -9.06 13.70
C GLY A 113 4.53 -8.19 12.66
N PHE A 114 5.28 -7.56 11.74
CA PHE A 114 4.68 -6.81 10.65
C PHE A 114 4.02 -7.76 9.66
N ALA A 115 2.79 -7.43 9.25
CA ALA A 115 2.02 -8.20 8.27
C ALA A 115 2.34 -7.81 6.82
N ALA A 116 2.59 -6.53 6.57
CA ALA A 116 2.90 -6.00 5.24
C ALA A 116 3.80 -4.76 5.30
N VAL A 117 4.38 -4.39 4.15
CA VAL A 117 5.24 -3.21 3.99
C VAL A 117 4.84 -2.42 2.76
N ASP A 118 4.88 -1.10 2.86
CA ASP A 118 4.79 -0.16 1.74
C ASP A 118 5.74 1.03 1.92
N THR A 119 5.71 1.98 1.01
CA THR A 119 6.61 3.15 1.02
C THR A 119 5.90 4.48 1.24
N GLU A 120 4.59 4.50 1.47
CA GLU A 120 3.81 5.75 1.56
C GLU A 120 2.91 5.86 2.80
N SER A 121 2.50 4.76 3.42
CA SER A 121 1.54 4.79 4.54
C SER A 121 2.03 5.58 5.73
N HIS A 122 3.33 5.55 6.04
CA HIS A 122 3.89 6.31 7.15
C HIS A 122 3.81 7.82 6.94
N ILE A 123 3.93 8.29 5.69
CA ILE A 123 3.81 9.72 5.33
C ILE A 123 2.36 10.18 5.57
N ALA A 124 1.40 9.38 5.12
CA ALA A 124 -0.03 9.65 5.30
C ALA A 124 -0.43 9.64 6.78
N ALA A 125 0.06 8.65 7.54
CA ALA A 125 -0.18 8.51 8.96
C ALA A 125 0.41 9.69 9.77
N ALA A 126 1.64 10.10 9.46
CA ALA A 126 2.29 11.24 10.09
C ALA A 126 1.56 12.55 9.80
N ALA A 127 1.09 12.77 8.57
CA ALA A 127 0.30 13.94 8.21
C ALA A 127 -1.03 13.97 8.97
N ALA A 128 -1.76 12.86 9.03
CA ALA A 128 -3.00 12.75 9.79
C ALA A 128 -2.79 13.07 11.27
N ALA A 129 -1.74 12.51 11.87
CA ALA A 129 -1.43 12.72 13.29
C ALA A 129 -1.11 14.19 13.61
N ARG A 130 -0.36 14.88 12.74
CA ARG A 130 -0.06 16.32 12.93
C ARG A 130 -1.31 17.19 12.95
N HIS A 131 -2.35 16.80 12.23
CA HIS A 131 -3.59 17.57 12.10
C HIS A 131 -4.75 17.02 12.93
N GLY A 132 -4.53 15.98 13.75
CA GLY A 132 -5.59 15.36 14.55
C GLY A 132 -6.68 14.70 13.72
N LEU A 133 -6.39 14.29 12.48
CA LEU A 133 -7.35 13.66 11.59
C LEU A 133 -7.37 12.13 11.78
N PRO A 134 -8.54 11.49 11.67
CA PRO A 134 -8.61 10.03 11.63
C PRO A 134 -7.84 9.49 10.42
N PHE A 135 -7.14 8.36 10.65
CA PHE A 135 -6.29 7.70 9.67
C PHE A 135 -6.59 6.21 9.60
N VAL A 136 -6.62 5.66 8.42
CA VAL A 136 -6.58 4.22 8.18
C VAL A 136 -5.66 3.89 7.01
N ALA A 137 -5.12 2.66 6.99
CA ALA A 137 -4.45 2.11 5.82
C ALA A 137 -5.13 0.81 5.41
N LEU A 138 -5.53 0.74 4.13
CA LEU A 138 -6.06 -0.43 3.48
C LEU A 138 -5.14 -0.82 2.34
N ARG A 139 -4.54 -1.99 2.46
CA ARG A 139 -3.59 -2.50 1.48
C ARG A 139 -4.01 -3.88 0.97
N VAL A 140 -3.66 -4.16 -0.27
CA VAL A 140 -3.80 -5.50 -0.84
C VAL A 140 -2.41 -6.05 -1.12
N VAL A 141 -2.17 -7.28 -0.69
CA VAL A 141 -0.88 -7.94 -0.87
C VAL A 141 -0.63 -8.18 -2.35
N ALA A 142 0.48 -7.66 -2.87
CA ALA A 142 0.89 -7.80 -4.27
C ALA A 142 1.94 -8.89 -4.49
N ASP A 143 2.70 -9.21 -3.46
CA ASP A 143 3.71 -10.27 -3.46
C ASP A 143 3.84 -10.83 -2.04
N ASP A 144 4.04 -12.13 -1.92
CA ASP A 144 4.09 -12.81 -0.62
C ASP A 144 5.46 -12.74 0.06
N ALA A 145 5.51 -13.15 1.34
CA ALA A 145 6.73 -13.16 2.15
C ALA A 145 7.83 -14.09 1.61
N ALA A 146 7.48 -15.10 0.79
CA ALA A 146 8.43 -16.04 0.20
C ALA A 146 8.99 -15.55 -1.14
N SER A 147 8.46 -14.46 -1.70
CA SER A 147 8.84 -13.92 -3.00
C SER A 147 9.96 -12.89 -2.87
N THR A 148 11.07 -13.13 -3.57
CA THR A 148 12.05 -12.09 -3.89
C THR A 148 11.63 -11.36 -5.15
N LEU A 149 11.67 -10.03 -5.13
CA LEU A 149 11.34 -9.21 -6.29
C LEU A 149 12.42 -9.36 -7.37
N PRO A 150 12.05 -9.68 -8.63
CA PRO A 150 13.02 -9.77 -9.73
C PRO A 150 13.75 -8.45 -9.95
N GLU A 151 15.05 -8.49 -10.21
CA GLU A 151 15.82 -7.28 -10.55
C GLU A 151 15.29 -6.59 -11.81
N ALA A 152 14.74 -7.35 -12.76
CA ALA A 152 14.09 -6.80 -13.93
C ALA A 152 12.86 -5.94 -13.57
N ALA A 153 12.10 -6.31 -12.53
CA ALA A 153 11.01 -5.48 -12.02
C ALA A 153 11.55 -4.20 -11.37
N LEU A 154 12.62 -4.31 -10.56
CA LEU A 154 13.25 -3.16 -9.90
C LEU A 154 13.84 -2.18 -10.93
N ALA A 155 14.47 -2.65 -12.00
CA ALA A 155 14.96 -1.84 -13.10
C ALA A 155 13.82 -1.08 -13.82
N GLY A 156 12.59 -1.62 -13.77
CA GLY A 156 11.41 -0.98 -14.33
C GLY A 156 10.78 0.10 -13.43
N PHE A 157 11.12 0.17 -12.15
CA PHE A 157 10.60 1.22 -11.25
C PHE A 157 11.30 2.56 -11.53
N GLY A 158 10.74 3.35 -12.44
CA GLY A 158 11.19 4.71 -12.71
C GLY A 158 10.62 5.74 -11.73
N ALA A 159 11.23 6.92 -11.71
CA ALA A 159 10.72 8.06 -10.96
C ALA A 159 9.26 8.36 -11.35
N GLY A 160 8.39 8.56 -10.36
CA GLY A 160 6.98 8.84 -10.57
C GLY A 160 6.08 7.63 -10.82
N GLY A 161 6.55 6.40 -10.52
CA GLY A 161 5.74 5.18 -10.60
C GLY A 161 5.40 4.72 -12.04
N ARG A 162 6.13 5.23 -13.04
CA ARG A 162 6.04 4.76 -14.43
C ARG A 162 6.97 3.58 -14.64
N VAL A 163 6.46 2.52 -15.25
CA VAL A 163 7.27 1.36 -15.60
C VAL A 163 8.11 1.67 -16.85
N ASN A 164 9.43 1.60 -16.71
CA ASN A 164 10.34 1.68 -17.85
C ASN A 164 10.47 0.30 -18.52
N VAL A 165 9.62 0.06 -19.52
CA VAL A 165 9.57 -1.21 -20.23
C VAL A 165 10.90 -1.53 -20.93
N ILE A 166 11.60 -0.52 -21.44
CA ILE A 166 12.91 -0.71 -22.11
C ILE A 166 13.95 -1.24 -21.13
N ALA A 167 14.00 -0.68 -19.90
CA ALA A 167 14.91 -1.15 -18.87
C ALA A 167 14.61 -2.61 -18.45
N VAL A 168 13.32 -2.96 -18.32
CA VAL A 168 12.88 -4.34 -18.07
C VAL A 168 13.33 -5.29 -19.17
N LEU A 169 13.09 -4.95 -20.44
CA LEU A 169 13.50 -5.78 -21.57
C LEU A 169 15.02 -5.92 -21.69
N ALA A 170 15.77 -4.83 -21.48
CA ALA A 170 17.22 -4.86 -21.49
C ALA A 170 17.80 -5.76 -20.36
N LYS A 171 17.15 -5.76 -19.17
CA LYS A 171 17.54 -6.64 -18.07
C LYS A 171 17.21 -8.11 -18.39
N LEU A 172 16.02 -8.39 -18.93
CA LEU A 172 15.62 -9.75 -19.34
C LEU A 172 16.51 -10.32 -20.43
N ALA A 173 16.97 -9.50 -21.38
CA ALA A 173 17.91 -9.94 -22.40
C ALA A 173 19.25 -10.42 -21.80
N ARG A 174 19.67 -9.85 -20.65
CA ARG A 174 20.89 -10.23 -19.94
C ARG A 174 20.66 -11.33 -18.91
N SER A 175 19.42 -11.50 -18.42
CA SER A 175 19.06 -12.45 -17.37
C SER A 175 17.72 -13.13 -17.69
N PRO A 176 17.66 -14.02 -18.70
CA PRO A 176 16.41 -14.65 -19.15
C PRO A 176 15.70 -15.48 -18.07
N GLN A 177 16.45 -15.96 -17.06
CA GLN A 177 15.93 -16.70 -15.92
C GLN A 177 14.96 -15.86 -15.06
N GLU A 178 14.98 -14.54 -15.17
CA GLU A 178 14.07 -13.65 -14.45
C GLU A 178 12.66 -13.58 -15.09
N LEU A 179 12.46 -14.13 -16.28
CA LEU A 179 11.18 -14.08 -16.99
C LEU A 179 10.05 -14.75 -16.18
N ALA A 180 10.30 -15.95 -15.66
CA ALA A 180 9.27 -16.68 -14.89
C ALA A 180 8.93 -15.97 -13.55
N PRO A 181 9.87 -15.49 -12.75
CA PRO A 181 9.60 -14.62 -11.59
C PRO A 181 8.83 -13.34 -11.96
N LEU A 182 9.16 -12.68 -13.07
CA LEU A 182 8.48 -11.47 -13.51
C LEU A 182 7.03 -11.74 -13.91
N ILE A 183 6.76 -12.84 -14.64
CA ILE A 183 5.40 -13.26 -14.99
C ILE A 183 4.59 -13.56 -13.73
N ARG A 184 5.18 -14.24 -12.74
CA ARG A 184 4.54 -14.52 -11.46
C ARG A 184 4.17 -13.22 -10.74
N LEU A 185 5.10 -12.27 -10.62
CA LEU A 185 4.86 -10.96 -10.02
C LEU A 185 3.73 -10.21 -10.76
N ALA A 186 3.70 -10.23 -12.08
CA ALA A 186 2.65 -9.61 -12.87
C ALA A 186 1.26 -10.24 -12.61
N ARG A 187 1.21 -11.57 -12.47
CA ARG A 187 -0.04 -12.29 -12.09
C ARG A 187 -0.49 -11.89 -10.68
N HIS A 188 0.40 -11.88 -9.71
CA HIS A 188 0.11 -11.49 -8.33
C HIS A 188 -0.38 -10.03 -8.26
N THR A 189 0.30 -9.11 -8.93
CA THR A 189 -0.14 -7.70 -9.03
C THR A 189 -1.51 -7.57 -9.69
N SER A 190 -1.82 -8.40 -10.69
CA SER A 190 -3.15 -8.43 -11.31
C SER A 190 -4.23 -8.91 -10.35
N LEU A 191 -3.95 -9.92 -9.53
CA LEU A 191 -4.85 -10.37 -8.45
C LEU A 191 -5.07 -9.26 -7.43
N ALA A 192 -3.99 -8.65 -6.94
CA ALA A 192 -4.05 -7.54 -5.99
C ALA A 192 -4.89 -6.38 -6.54
N ARG A 193 -4.70 -6.01 -7.81
CA ARG A 193 -5.50 -4.95 -8.46
C ARG A 193 -6.99 -5.29 -8.51
N ARG A 194 -7.35 -6.55 -8.80
CA ARG A 194 -8.75 -6.99 -8.82
C ARG A 194 -9.36 -6.95 -7.42
N SER A 195 -8.64 -7.42 -6.41
CA SER A 195 -9.08 -7.38 -5.01
C SER A 195 -9.23 -5.93 -4.53
N LEU A 196 -8.28 -5.05 -4.87
CA LEU A 196 -8.35 -3.63 -4.52
C LEU A 196 -9.59 -2.95 -5.15
N ALA A 197 -9.88 -3.25 -6.42
CA ALA A 197 -11.05 -2.71 -7.10
C ALA A 197 -12.35 -3.27 -6.50
N ARG A 198 -12.37 -4.54 -6.10
CA ARG A 198 -13.49 -5.16 -5.40
C ARG A 198 -13.71 -4.49 -4.04
N ALA A 199 -12.66 -4.36 -3.23
CA ALA A 199 -12.74 -3.69 -1.94
C ALA A 199 -13.30 -2.27 -2.08
N ARG A 200 -12.80 -1.47 -3.03
CA ARG A 200 -13.26 -0.10 -3.24
C ARG A 200 -14.77 0.00 -3.50
N ARG A 201 -15.35 -0.96 -4.23
CA ARG A 201 -16.81 -0.96 -4.50
C ARG A 201 -17.67 -1.18 -3.24
N HIS A 202 -17.14 -1.90 -2.26
CA HIS A 202 -17.83 -2.15 -0.98
C HIS A 202 -17.69 -1.00 0.02
N LEU A 203 -16.70 -0.12 -0.15
CA LEU A 203 -16.38 0.92 0.83
C LEU A 203 -17.23 2.21 0.70
N GLY A 204 -18.12 2.26 -0.29
CA GLY A 204 -18.97 3.43 -0.49
C GLY A 204 -18.19 4.71 -0.85
N PRO A 205 -18.89 5.88 -0.88
CA PRO A 205 -18.29 7.13 -1.34
C PRO A 205 -17.20 7.68 -0.42
N HIS A 206 -17.23 7.36 0.89
CA HIS A 206 -16.35 7.91 1.93
C HIS A 206 -15.35 6.90 2.50
N PHE A 207 -15.09 5.78 1.81
CA PHE A 207 -14.25 4.70 2.34
C PHE A 207 -14.69 4.19 3.72
N GLY A 208 -16.00 4.15 3.98
CA GLY A 208 -16.53 3.74 5.28
C GLY A 208 -16.21 4.69 6.44
N LEU A 209 -15.69 5.89 6.17
CA LEU A 209 -15.62 6.94 7.18
C LEU A 209 -17.04 7.31 7.54
N LEU A 210 -17.43 7.08 8.79
CA LEU A 210 -18.73 7.49 9.30
C LEU A 210 -18.75 9.01 9.34
N ASP A 211 -19.91 9.61 8.94
CA ASP A 211 -20.09 11.04 9.02
C ASP A 211 -19.85 11.45 10.48
N LEU A 212 -18.77 12.17 10.68
CA LEU A 212 -18.50 12.90 11.89
C LEU A 212 -19.35 14.17 11.76
N ASP A 213 -20.63 14.08 12.17
CA ASP A 213 -21.49 15.24 12.38
C ASP A 213 -20.97 16.08 13.55
#